data_d9cf2700c95c2d01c835c2f26dadf5f4
#
_entry.id   d9cf2700c95c2d01c835c2f26dadf5f4
#
_cell.length_a   1.000
_cell.length_b   1.000
_cell.length_c   1.000
_cell.angle_alpha   90.00
_cell.angle_beta   90.00
_cell.angle_gamma   90.00
#
_symmetry.space_group_name_H-M   'P 1'
#
loop_
_entity.id
_entity.type
_entity.pdbx_description
1 polymer ?
#
loop_
_entity_poly.entity_id
_entity_poly.type
_entity_poly.pdbx_seq_one_letter_code
_entity_poly.pdbx_strand_id
1 'polypeptide(L)'
;NNGVFFLLICGAYQLFGKYYKGVEGNIIPGLEVFDYYTVANPDRKKRCIGNIVIDANLRNSNNDTDSSDSNIKTKVIGFENHGGQTFDISNSFGNVLFGNGNKFGDSEEGFFENNVIATYLHGPLLFKNPELCDFIIKYCLNRKYNENIELVPLNDEFENLCREQLLNRFLGKN
;
A
#
# COMPACT_ATOMS: atom_id res chain seq x y z
N ASN A 1 5.51 11.89 -16.94
CA ASN A 1 4.58 11.44 -15.93
C ASN A 1 3.20 12.05 -16.21
N ASN A 2 2.34 11.31 -16.91
CA ASN A 2 1.02 11.82 -17.34
C ASN A 2 -0.04 11.67 -16.24
N GLY A 3 0.38 11.40 -14.99
CA GLY A 3 -0.47 11.28 -13.81
C GLY A 3 -1.44 10.10 -13.80
N VAL A 4 -1.14 9.05 -14.53
CA VAL A 4 -1.82 7.76 -14.38
C VAL A 4 -1.53 7.24 -12.97
N PHE A 5 -2.56 6.80 -12.26
CA PHE A 5 -2.39 6.19 -10.95
C PHE A 5 -1.83 4.77 -11.09
N PHE A 6 -0.83 4.44 -10.29
CA PHE A 6 -0.23 3.11 -10.23
C PHE A 6 -0.49 2.47 -8.88
N LEU A 7 -1.10 1.30 -8.88
CA LEU A 7 -1.18 0.41 -7.75
C LEU A 7 -0.28 -0.81 -8.01
N LEU A 8 0.91 -0.80 -7.40
CA LEU A 8 1.97 -1.78 -7.64
C LEU A 8 1.96 -2.82 -6.51
N ILE A 9 1.61 -4.06 -6.82
CA ILE A 9 1.49 -5.10 -5.79
C ILE A 9 2.63 -6.11 -5.92
N CYS A 10 3.31 -6.40 -4.81
CA CYS A 10 4.30 -7.46 -4.62
C CYS A 10 5.46 -7.39 -5.65
N GLY A 11 5.50 -8.25 -6.66
CA GLY A 11 6.53 -8.26 -7.69
C GLY A 11 6.63 -6.96 -8.47
N ALA A 12 5.50 -6.27 -8.73
CA ALA A 12 5.50 -4.95 -9.34
C ALA A 12 6.13 -3.90 -8.42
N TYR A 13 5.85 -3.94 -7.12
CA TYR A 13 6.52 -3.12 -6.12
C TYR A 13 8.05 -3.28 -6.22
N GLN A 14 8.53 -4.53 -6.19
CA GLN A 14 9.97 -4.82 -6.28
C GLN A 14 10.59 -4.36 -7.60
N LEU A 15 9.89 -4.53 -8.71
CA LEU A 15 10.36 -4.19 -10.06
C LEU A 15 10.59 -2.69 -10.24
N PHE A 16 9.79 -1.83 -9.60
CA PHE A 16 9.90 -0.38 -9.75
C PHE A 16 11.04 0.23 -8.93
N GLY A 17 11.66 -0.53 -8.02
CA GLY A 17 12.88 -0.14 -7.30
C GLY A 17 14.14 -0.33 -8.13
N LYS A 18 15.29 -0.17 -7.48
CA LYS A 18 16.62 -0.27 -8.11
C LYS A 18 16.95 -1.69 -8.54
N TYR A 19 16.74 -2.66 -7.67
CA TYR A 19 17.06 -4.06 -7.93
C TYR A 19 16.39 -5.01 -6.94
N TYR A 20 16.34 -6.27 -7.33
CA TYR A 20 16.08 -7.40 -6.43
C TYR A 20 17.35 -8.24 -6.30
N LYS A 21 17.87 -8.42 -5.08
CA LYS A 21 19.01 -9.29 -4.80
C LYS A 21 18.53 -10.64 -4.27
N GLY A 22 18.80 -11.70 -5.00
CA GLY A 22 18.47 -13.07 -4.60
C GLY A 22 19.35 -13.59 -3.46
N VAL A 23 18.95 -14.71 -2.85
CA VAL A 23 19.68 -15.35 -1.73
C VAL A 23 21.10 -15.72 -2.11
N GLU A 24 21.32 -16.15 -3.36
CA GLU A 24 22.63 -16.53 -3.89
C GLU A 24 23.49 -15.33 -4.31
N GLY A 25 22.99 -14.11 -4.08
CA GLY A 25 23.69 -12.87 -4.41
C GLY A 25 23.48 -12.37 -5.84
N ASN A 26 22.76 -13.10 -6.68
CA ASN A 26 22.38 -12.66 -8.02
C ASN A 26 21.50 -11.42 -7.93
N ILE A 27 21.77 -10.44 -8.78
CA ILE A 27 21.03 -9.19 -8.86
C ILE A 27 20.17 -9.20 -10.13
N ILE A 28 18.88 -8.94 -9.94
CA ILE A 28 17.92 -8.69 -11.01
C ILE A 28 17.70 -7.17 -11.00
N PRO A 29 18.09 -6.43 -12.06
CA PRO A 29 17.89 -4.99 -12.12
C PRO A 29 16.40 -4.69 -12.16
N GLY A 30 16.00 -3.62 -11.44
CA GLY A 30 14.67 -3.06 -11.50
C GLY A 30 14.54 -2.02 -12.61
N LEU A 31 13.45 -1.27 -12.58
CA LEU A 31 13.21 -0.15 -13.49
C LEU A 31 13.84 1.16 -12.99
N GLU A 32 14.37 1.18 -11.78
CA GLU A 32 14.99 2.34 -11.13
C GLU A 32 14.12 3.61 -11.14
N VAL A 33 12.79 3.40 -11.02
CA VAL A 33 11.83 4.53 -10.95
C VAL A 33 11.91 5.18 -9.57
N PHE A 34 12.16 4.37 -8.54
CA PHE A 34 12.28 4.78 -7.15
C PHE A 34 13.57 4.26 -6.52
N ASP A 35 14.02 4.93 -5.46
CA ASP A 35 15.32 4.67 -4.84
C ASP A 35 15.40 3.43 -3.96
N TYR A 36 14.28 2.83 -3.57
CA TYR A 36 14.26 1.62 -2.77
C TYR A 36 14.79 0.39 -3.53
N TYR A 37 15.19 -0.62 -2.78
CA TYR A 37 15.63 -1.91 -3.32
C TYR A 37 15.12 -3.08 -2.47
N THR A 38 15.13 -4.27 -3.04
CA THR A 38 14.66 -5.49 -2.36
C THR A 38 15.77 -6.54 -2.27
N VAL A 39 15.86 -7.20 -1.12
CA VAL A 39 16.79 -8.32 -0.88
C VAL A 39 16.00 -9.53 -0.39
N ALA A 40 16.22 -10.69 -0.99
CA ALA A 40 15.66 -11.94 -0.52
C ALA A 40 16.16 -12.28 0.87
N ASN A 41 15.26 -12.61 1.80
CA ASN A 41 15.68 -13.10 3.11
C ASN A 41 16.15 -14.56 2.99
N PRO A 42 17.41 -14.88 3.39
CA PRO A 42 17.91 -16.24 3.35
C PRO A 42 17.21 -17.17 4.36
N ASP A 43 16.70 -16.62 5.45
CA ASP A 43 15.92 -17.37 6.42
C ASP A 43 14.46 -17.50 5.96
N ARG A 44 14.12 -18.69 5.48
CA ARG A 44 12.75 -19.00 5.03
C ARG A 44 11.69 -18.86 6.13
N LYS A 45 12.08 -18.94 7.41
CA LYS A 45 11.17 -18.72 8.55
C LYS A 45 10.77 -17.26 8.71
N LYS A 46 11.53 -16.35 8.12
CA LYS A 46 11.25 -14.90 8.08
C LYS A 46 10.55 -14.47 6.80
N ARG A 47 9.84 -15.37 6.15
CA ARG A 47 8.93 -15.03 5.07
C ARG A 47 7.68 -14.39 5.67
N CYS A 48 7.29 -13.23 5.14
CA CYS A 48 6.09 -12.52 5.56
C CYS A 48 4.87 -13.17 4.90
N ILE A 49 4.10 -13.95 5.67
CA ILE A 49 2.87 -14.62 5.19
C ILE A 49 1.80 -14.46 6.25
N GLY A 50 0.70 -13.82 5.90
CA GLY A 50 -0.44 -13.68 6.80
C GLY A 50 -1.30 -12.48 6.51
N ASN A 51 -2.27 -12.25 7.39
CA ASN A 51 -3.02 -11.01 7.33
C ASN A 51 -2.16 -9.85 7.83
N ILE A 52 -2.39 -8.67 7.28
CA ILE A 52 -1.72 -7.44 7.67
C ILE A 52 -2.75 -6.33 7.79
N VAL A 53 -2.57 -5.46 8.78
CA VAL A 53 -3.33 -4.22 8.97
C VAL A 53 -2.35 -3.08 9.13
N ILE A 54 -2.56 -2.03 8.36
CA ILE A 54 -1.76 -0.81 8.44
C ILE A 54 -2.62 0.41 8.74
N ASP A 55 -2.05 1.42 9.37
CA ASP A 55 -2.60 2.77 9.48
C ASP A 55 -2.06 3.59 8.32
N ALA A 56 -2.84 3.68 7.25
CA ALA A 56 -2.46 4.38 6.02
C ALA A 56 -2.87 5.85 6.08
N ASN A 57 -2.04 6.70 5.48
CA ASN A 57 -2.31 8.11 5.29
C ASN A 57 -2.43 8.43 3.80
N LEU A 58 -3.67 8.50 3.31
CA LEU A 58 -3.98 8.79 1.91
C LEU A 58 -3.91 10.29 1.68
N ARG A 59 -2.91 10.74 0.93
CA ARG A 59 -2.67 12.15 0.64
C ARG A 59 -3.01 12.48 -0.80
N ASN A 60 -3.76 13.54 -1.02
CA ASN A 60 -3.90 14.13 -2.35
C ASN A 60 -2.65 14.99 -2.65
N SER A 61 -1.85 14.56 -3.63
CA SER A 61 -0.62 15.26 -4.04
C SER A 61 -0.87 16.47 -4.96
N ASN A 62 -2.11 16.80 -5.23
CA ASN A 62 -2.42 18.00 -6.01
C ASN A 62 -2.19 19.20 -5.11
N ASN A 63 -1.20 20.02 -5.48
CA ASN A 63 -0.65 21.22 -4.87
C ASN A 63 -1.66 22.26 -4.35
N ASP A 64 -2.64 21.87 -3.56
CA ASP A 64 -3.50 22.79 -2.83
C ASP A 64 -2.96 22.96 -1.41
N THR A 65 -2.19 24.02 -1.25
CA THR A 65 -1.60 24.47 0.02
C THR A 65 -2.64 24.94 1.03
N ASP A 66 -3.94 24.73 0.79
CA ASP A 66 -4.97 25.43 1.55
C ASP A 66 -6.22 24.63 1.96
N SER A 67 -6.22 23.31 1.91
CA SER A 67 -7.35 22.57 2.46
C SER A 67 -6.94 21.47 3.44
N SER A 68 -7.44 21.59 4.66
CA SER A 68 -7.37 20.60 5.75
C SER A 68 -8.06 19.25 5.42
N ASP A 69 -8.66 19.12 4.25
CA ASP A 69 -9.41 17.94 3.78
C ASP A 69 -8.57 16.90 3.02
N SER A 70 -7.25 17.09 2.91
CA SER A 70 -6.43 16.29 2.00
C SER A 70 -5.76 15.05 2.61
N ASN A 71 -5.93 14.79 3.92
CA ASN A 71 -5.31 13.66 4.61
C ASN A 71 -6.37 12.71 5.17
N ILE A 72 -6.67 11.64 4.46
CA ILE A 72 -7.55 10.57 4.95
C ILE A 72 -6.70 9.54 5.68
N LYS A 73 -6.88 9.41 7.00
CA LYS A 73 -6.29 8.31 7.77
C LYS A 73 -7.26 7.14 7.78
N THR A 74 -6.82 6.01 7.31
CA THR A 74 -7.65 4.81 7.29
C THR A 74 -6.84 3.55 7.59
N LYS A 75 -7.47 2.56 8.21
CA LYS A 75 -6.86 1.25 8.40
C LYS A 75 -7.06 0.43 7.14
N VAL A 76 -5.98 0.00 6.50
CA VAL A 76 -6.00 -0.83 5.31
C VAL A 76 -5.67 -2.27 5.69
N ILE A 77 -6.52 -3.21 5.24
CA ILE A 77 -6.39 -4.64 5.50
C ILE A 77 -5.97 -5.35 4.22
N GLY A 78 -4.94 -6.18 4.30
CA GLY A 78 -4.49 -7.01 3.19
C GLY A 78 -3.99 -8.37 3.65
N PHE A 79 -3.38 -9.08 2.71
CA PHE A 79 -2.68 -10.33 2.97
C PHE A 79 -1.28 -10.22 2.40
N GLU A 80 -0.26 -10.35 3.22
CA GLU A 80 1.14 -10.37 2.79
C GLU A 80 1.59 -11.79 2.45
N ASN A 81 2.37 -11.92 1.37
CA ASN A 81 3.00 -13.20 0.99
C ASN A 81 4.28 -12.94 0.19
N HIS A 82 5.36 -12.59 0.87
CA HIS A 82 6.62 -12.28 0.22
C HIS A 82 7.83 -12.74 1.04
N GLY A 83 8.93 -13.04 0.34
CA GLY A 83 10.23 -13.37 0.94
C GLY A 83 11.27 -12.27 0.71
N GLY A 84 10.97 -11.32 -0.19
CA GLY A 84 11.79 -10.12 -0.36
C GLY A 84 11.58 -9.14 0.79
N GLN A 85 12.65 -8.49 1.20
CA GLN A 85 12.66 -7.45 2.22
C GLN A 85 13.03 -6.15 1.51
N THR A 86 12.17 -5.13 1.58
CA THR A 86 12.39 -3.85 0.88
C THR A 86 12.96 -2.82 1.83
N PHE A 87 13.97 -2.09 1.38
CA PHE A 87 14.78 -1.15 2.13
C PHE A 87 14.81 0.22 1.47
N ASP A 88 15.22 1.24 2.22
CA ASP A 88 15.39 2.64 1.80
C ASP A 88 14.08 3.27 1.30
N ILE A 89 13.01 3.01 2.04
CA ILE A 89 11.70 3.61 1.80
C ILE A 89 11.68 5.04 2.37
N SER A 90 11.53 6.02 1.51
CA SER A 90 11.44 7.44 1.90
C SER A 90 10.05 7.83 2.42
N ASN A 91 9.00 7.25 1.83
CA ASN A 91 7.61 7.55 2.15
C ASN A 91 6.82 6.24 2.22
N SER A 92 6.64 5.70 3.43
CA SER A 92 5.84 4.49 3.61
C SER A 92 4.35 4.74 3.30
N PHE A 93 3.67 3.72 2.79
CA PHE A 93 2.23 3.75 2.57
C PHE A 93 1.48 3.78 3.90
N GLY A 94 1.98 3.09 4.92
CA GLY A 94 1.39 3.14 6.24
C GLY A 94 2.24 2.48 7.32
N ASN A 95 1.83 2.70 8.58
CA ASN A 95 2.42 2.06 9.74
C ASN A 95 1.76 0.71 10.00
N VAL A 96 2.54 -0.32 10.25
CA VAL A 96 2.05 -1.66 10.55
C VAL A 96 1.42 -1.68 11.94
N LEU A 97 0.15 -2.09 12.01
CA LEU A 97 -0.57 -2.32 13.27
C LEU A 97 -0.64 -3.82 13.61
N PHE A 98 -0.63 -4.66 12.58
CA PHE A 98 -0.63 -6.12 12.69
C PHE A 98 -0.01 -6.70 11.41
N GLY A 99 0.89 -7.68 11.53
CA GLY A 99 1.61 -8.27 10.39
C GLY A 99 3.09 -7.90 10.39
N ASN A 100 3.74 -7.95 9.22
CA ASN A 100 5.18 -7.72 9.11
C ASN A 100 5.58 -6.45 8.32
N GLY A 101 4.94 -6.15 7.19
CA GLY A 101 5.27 -4.97 6.39
C GLY A 101 6.40 -5.16 5.38
N ASN A 102 7.21 -4.12 5.14
CA ASN A 102 8.28 -4.12 4.14
C ASN A 102 9.37 -5.18 4.38
N LYS A 103 9.56 -5.53 5.65
CA LYS A 103 10.49 -6.56 6.14
C LYS A 103 9.81 -7.37 7.23
N PHE A 104 10.37 -8.52 7.55
CA PHE A 104 9.89 -9.32 8.66
C PHE A 104 9.98 -8.53 9.99
N GLY A 105 8.83 -8.28 10.61
CA GLY A 105 8.72 -7.51 11.85
C GLY A 105 8.97 -6.00 11.69
N ASP A 106 8.73 -5.44 10.51
CA ASP A 106 8.84 -4.00 10.27
C ASP A 106 7.67 -3.23 10.89
N SER A 107 7.91 -1.96 11.16
CA SER A 107 6.89 -1.00 11.58
C SER A 107 6.22 -0.27 10.40
N GLU A 108 6.75 -0.43 9.18
CA GLU A 108 6.29 0.28 7.98
C GLU A 108 5.97 -0.69 6.86
N GLU A 109 4.99 -0.32 6.05
CA GLU A 109 4.55 -1.09 4.89
C GLU A 109 4.40 -0.19 3.68
N GLY A 110 4.84 -0.75 2.53
CA GLY A 110 4.66 -0.15 1.22
C GLY A 110 5.43 1.15 1.02
N PHE A 111 5.08 1.80 -0.06
CA PHE A 111 5.58 3.09 -0.49
C PHE A 111 4.42 3.88 -1.09
N PHE A 112 4.33 5.18 -0.79
CA PHE A 112 3.33 6.05 -1.37
C PHE A 112 3.92 7.40 -1.72
N GLU A 113 3.97 7.70 -3.00
CA GLU A 113 4.40 9.01 -3.49
C GLU A 113 3.60 9.42 -4.73
N ASN A 114 3.08 10.64 -4.70
CA ASN A 114 2.28 11.22 -5.78
C ASN A 114 1.08 10.33 -6.18
N ASN A 115 1.16 9.71 -7.36
CA ASN A 115 0.14 8.85 -7.96
C ASN A 115 0.53 7.37 -7.94
N VAL A 116 1.44 6.97 -7.05
CA VAL A 116 1.93 5.60 -6.95
C VAL A 116 1.78 5.08 -5.54
N ILE A 117 0.99 4.03 -5.37
CA ILE A 117 1.00 3.18 -4.19
C ILE A 117 1.68 1.86 -4.59
N ALA A 118 2.74 1.50 -3.86
CA ALA A 118 3.41 0.22 -4.02
C ALA A 118 3.37 -0.53 -2.68
N THR A 119 2.93 -1.80 -2.69
CA THR A 119 2.57 -2.50 -1.45
C THR A 119 2.74 -4.01 -1.55
N TYR A 120 2.95 -4.67 -0.41
CA TYR A 120 2.86 -6.11 -0.28
C TYR A 120 1.46 -6.61 0.13
N LEU A 121 0.49 -5.72 0.28
CA LEU A 121 -0.89 -6.08 0.56
C LEU A 121 -1.55 -6.67 -0.68
N HIS A 122 -1.77 -7.99 -0.67
CA HIS A 122 -2.47 -8.69 -1.74
C HIS A 122 -4.00 -8.62 -1.57
N GLY A 123 -4.70 -9.03 -2.61
CA GLY A 123 -6.13 -8.96 -2.75
C GLY A 123 -7.00 -9.89 -1.87
N PRO A 124 -8.28 -9.64 -1.91
CA PRO A 124 -8.94 -8.55 -2.63
C PRO A 124 -8.77 -7.19 -1.91
N LEU A 125 -7.69 -6.46 -2.24
CA LEU A 125 -7.29 -5.26 -1.51
C LEU A 125 -8.38 -4.17 -1.52
N LEU A 126 -8.87 -3.81 -2.70
CA LEU A 126 -9.83 -2.70 -2.84
C LEU A 126 -11.19 -3.05 -2.25
N PHE A 127 -11.67 -4.28 -2.44
CA PHE A 127 -12.93 -4.76 -1.86
C PHE A 127 -12.95 -4.72 -0.32
N LYS A 128 -11.82 -5.05 0.32
CA LYS A 128 -11.70 -4.98 1.78
C LYS A 128 -11.55 -3.58 2.33
N ASN A 129 -11.29 -2.61 1.47
CA ASN A 129 -10.96 -1.25 1.86
C ASN A 129 -11.67 -0.24 0.94
N PRO A 130 -13.01 -0.05 1.11
CA PRO A 130 -13.79 0.86 0.27
C PRO A 130 -13.22 2.27 0.21
N GLU A 131 -12.77 2.83 1.34
CA GLU A 131 -12.16 4.17 1.40
C GLU A 131 -10.90 4.30 0.54
N LEU A 132 -10.07 3.25 0.47
CA LEU A 132 -8.91 3.22 -0.43
C LEU A 132 -9.34 3.15 -1.90
N CYS A 133 -10.39 2.37 -2.18
CA CYS A 133 -10.98 2.26 -3.52
C CYS A 133 -11.50 3.61 -4.00
N ASP A 134 -12.30 4.28 -3.18
CA ASP A 134 -12.88 5.59 -3.46
C ASP A 134 -11.80 6.65 -3.64
N PHE A 135 -10.76 6.65 -2.80
CA PHE A 135 -9.62 7.53 -2.94
C PHE A 135 -8.96 7.39 -4.33
N ILE A 136 -8.69 6.16 -4.77
CA ILE A 136 -8.06 5.90 -6.08
C ILE A 136 -8.98 6.33 -7.23
N ILE A 137 -10.28 5.99 -7.15
CA ILE A 137 -11.27 6.35 -8.17
C ILE A 137 -11.40 7.87 -8.27
N LYS A 138 -11.58 8.56 -7.14
CA LYS A 138 -11.69 10.02 -7.08
C LYS A 138 -10.44 10.68 -7.67
N TYR A 139 -9.25 10.21 -7.29
CA TYR A 139 -8.00 10.69 -7.85
C TYR A 139 -7.96 10.57 -9.39
N CYS A 140 -8.32 9.40 -9.92
CA CYS A 140 -8.32 9.13 -11.37
C CYS A 140 -9.32 10.02 -12.10
N LEU A 141 -10.53 10.19 -11.56
CA LEU A 141 -11.59 11.00 -12.16
C LEU A 141 -11.23 12.49 -12.15
N ASN A 142 -10.80 13.02 -11.01
CA ASN A 142 -10.37 14.42 -10.88
C ASN A 142 -9.28 14.75 -11.89
N ARG A 143 -8.31 13.85 -12.04
CA ARG A 143 -7.25 14.05 -13.00
C ARG A 143 -7.72 13.95 -14.45
N LYS A 144 -8.58 12.98 -14.77
CA LYS A 144 -9.08 12.76 -16.14
C LYS A 144 -9.90 13.94 -16.64
N TYR A 145 -10.74 14.49 -15.77
CA TYR A 145 -11.69 15.55 -16.13
C TYR A 145 -11.19 16.95 -15.74
N ASN A 146 -10.09 17.04 -14.98
CA ASN A 146 -9.55 18.27 -14.43
C ASN A 146 -10.60 19.05 -13.59
N GLU A 147 -11.38 18.31 -12.82
CA GLU A 147 -12.48 18.80 -11.98
C GLU A 147 -12.40 18.15 -10.59
N ASN A 148 -12.93 18.82 -9.57
CA ASN A 148 -13.11 18.21 -8.25
C ASN A 148 -14.42 17.42 -8.22
N ILE A 149 -14.33 16.13 -8.55
CA ILE A 149 -15.48 15.23 -8.63
C ILE A 149 -15.78 14.63 -7.26
N GLU A 150 -17.01 14.78 -6.80
CA GLU A 150 -17.50 14.07 -5.63
C GLU A 150 -18.15 12.75 -6.06
N LEU A 151 -17.70 11.66 -5.43
CA LEU A 151 -18.28 10.34 -5.66
C LEU A 151 -19.65 10.24 -4.99
N VAL A 152 -20.61 9.64 -5.69
CA VAL A 152 -21.87 9.26 -5.06
C VAL A 152 -21.60 8.06 -4.15
N PRO A 153 -21.94 8.15 -2.84
CA PRO A 153 -21.72 7.03 -1.93
C PRO A 153 -22.45 5.77 -2.40
N LEU A 154 -21.74 4.65 -2.38
CA LEU A 154 -22.34 3.33 -2.60
C LEU A 154 -22.82 2.74 -1.26
N ASN A 155 -23.60 1.67 -1.34
CA ASN A 155 -23.97 0.92 -0.15
C ASN A 155 -22.88 -0.11 0.16
N ASP A 156 -21.89 0.28 0.98
CA ASP A 156 -20.78 -0.55 1.41
C ASP A 156 -21.04 -1.24 2.77
N GLU A 157 -22.30 -1.48 3.11
CA GLU A 157 -22.68 -2.03 4.43
C GLU A 157 -22.02 -3.39 4.68
N PHE A 158 -22.04 -4.29 3.69
CA PHE A 158 -21.43 -5.62 3.83
C PHE A 158 -19.89 -5.56 3.87
N GLU A 159 -19.28 -4.74 3.03
CA GLU A 159 -17.84 -4.51 2.99
C GLU A 159 -17.36 -3.96 4.34
N ASN A 160 -18.05 -2.96 4.87
CA ASN A 160 -17.74 -2.35 6.16
C ASN A 160 -17.95 -3.32 7.32
N LEU A 161 -19.02 -4.11 7.33
CA LEU A 161 -19.26 -5.14 8.34
C LEU A 161 -18.12 -6.19 8.34
N CYS A 162 -17.75 -6.69 7.15
CA CYS A 162 -16.65 -7.64 7.01
C CYS A 162 -15.33 -7.02 7.49
N ARG A 163 -15.06 -5.78 7.12
CA ARG A 163 -13.88 -5.03 7.51
C ARG A 163 -13.80 -4.85 9.03
N GLU A 164 -14.87 -4.44 9.67
CA GLU A 164 -14.95 -4.30 11.13
C GLU A 164 -14.68 -5.62 11.86
N GLN A 165 -15.26 -6.71 11.39
CA GLN A 165 -15.00 -8.04 11.97
C GLN A 165 -13.53 -8.43 11.86
N LEU A 166 -12.86 -8.14 10.71
CA LEU A 166 -11.44 -8.41 10.55
C LEU A 166 -10.58 -7.50 11.43
N LEU A 167 -10.90 -6.22 11.53
CA LEU A 167 -10.18 -5.28 12.41
C LEU A 167 -10.31 -5.70 13.88
N ASN A 168 -11.51 -6.07 14.32
CA ASN A 168 -11.74 -6.56 15.69
C ASN A 168 -10.96 -7.84 15.96
N ARG A 169 -10.88 -8.75 14.99
CA ARG A 169 -10.11 -9.99 15.11
C ARG A 169 -8.61 -9.76 15.24
N PHE A 170 -8.05 -8.80 14.50
CA PHE A 170 -6.59 -8.58 14.46
C PHE A 170 -6.11 -7.52 15.45
N LEU A 171 -6.92 -6.51 15.74
CA LEU A 171 -6.56 -5.39 16.61
C LEU A 171 -7.40 -5.33 17.88
N GLY A 172 -8.48 -6.12 17.97
CA GLY A 172 -9.39 -6.12 19.10
C GLY A 172 -8.67 -6.47 20.38
N LYS A 173 -8.96 -5.73 21.42
CA LYS A 173 -8.58 -6.10 22.78
C LYS A 173 -9.38 -7.34 23.15
N ASN A 174 -8.70 -8.45 23.45
CA ASN A 174 -9.28 -9.59 24.17
C ASN A 174 -9.88 -9.12 25.49
#